data_b6c6288987938a6dff4414f615624c04
#
_entry.id   b6c6288987938a6dff4414f615624c04
#
_cell.length_a   1.000
_cell.length_b   1.000
_cell.length_c   1.000
_cell.angle_alpha   90.00
_cell.angle_beta   90.00
_cell.angle_gamma   90.00
#
_symmetry.space_group_name_H-M   'P 1'
#
loop_
_entity.id
_entity.type
_entity.pdbx_description
1 polymer ?
#
loop_
_entity_poly.entity_id
_entity_poly.type
_entity_poly.pdbx_seq_one_letter_code
_entity_poly.pdbx_strand_id
1 'polypeptide(L)'
;VRGAETVMIDDFDRSIMGELSTLITLGERFAPLCDLVTDSHPGRRSDLVATQSKKTISITMKANDGIEHEYSLDVLGWIGTYKSTRGRKAEMTDFPDNFISLFANEKMGEFNILPVVGQNKLNEVYVVGQLHVDLFEWTELPDMALSNRQGYKSDDPRYEAVRDYVRNYLLAEILRKRETFADIANAEKKRQKEAAQRNDEAKLKVA
;
A
#
# COMPACT_ATOMS: atom_id res chain seq x y z
N VAL A 1 17.69 11.99 -18.97
CA VAL A 1 17.51 10.64 -18.40
C VAL A 1 16.69 10.68 -17.11
N ARG A 2 16.97 11.61 -16.18
CA ARG A 2 16.17 11.77 -14.94
C ARG A 2 14.70 12.11 -15.19
N GLY A 3 14.38 12.86 -16.24
CA GLY A 3 13.01 13.26 -16.55
C GLY A 3 12.12 12.12 -17.05
N ALA A 4 12.67 11.14 -17.77
CA ALA A 4 11.89 10.01 -18.29
C ALA A 4 11.48 9.02 -17.21
N GLU A 5 12.37 8.73 -16.23
CA GLU A 5 12.04 7.86 -15.10
C GLU A 5 10.99 8.50 -14.19
N THR A 6 11.09 9.80 -13.93
CA THR A 6 10.10 10.53 -13.11
C THR A 6 8.72 10.52 -13.75
N VAL A 7 8.64 10.70 -15.08
CA VAL A 7 7.36 10.67 -15.83
C VAL A 7 6.73 9.27 -15.81
N MET A 8 7.51 8.20 -15.95
CA MET A 8 6.98 6.83 -15.89
C MET A 8 6.44 6.47 -14.50
N ILE A 9 7.09 6.90 -13.43
CA ILE A 9 6.61 6.67 -12.06
C ILE A 9 5.32 7.45 -11.82
N ASP A 10 5.24 8.70 -12.26
CA ASP A 10 4.03 9.53 -12.13
C ASP A 10 2.83 8.94 -12.90
N ASP A 11 3.05 8.41 -14.11
CA ASP A 11 2.00 7.78 -14.90
C ASP A 11 1.53 6.46 -14.28
N PHE A 12 2.44 5.67 -13.74
CA PHE A 12 2.13 4.44 -13.03
C PHE A 12 1.31 4.73 -11.76
N ASP A 13 1.74 5.70 -10.96
CA ASP A 13 1.05 6.11 -9.74
C ASP A 13 -0.37 6.63 -10.05
N ARG A 14 -0.55 7.46 -11.08
CA ARG A 14 -1.86 7.97 -11.49
C ARG A 14 -2.82 6.84 -11.92
N SER A 15 -2.32 5.90 -12.72
CA SER A 15 -3.10 4.77 -13.20
C SER A 15 -3.59 3.91 -12.03
N ILE A 16 -2.70 3.58 -11.10
CA ILE A 16 -3.06 2.76 -9.93
C ILE A 16 -3.97 3.51 -8.96
N MET A 17 -3.67 4.78 -8.65
CA MET A 17 -4.45 5.56 -7.68
C MET A 17 -5.93 5.66 -8.05
N GLY A 18 -6.26 5.80 -9.33
CA GLY A 18 -7.64 5.84 -9.82
C GLY A 18 -8.43 4.55 -9.55
N GLU A 19 -7.74 3.42 -9.40
CA GLU A 19 -8.36 2.11 -9.14
C GLU A 19 -8.45 1.75 -7.65
N LEU A 20 -7.86 2.56 -6.78
CA LEU A 20 -7.87 2.29 -5.34
C LEU A 20 -9.21 2.67 -4.70
N SER A 21 -9.63 1.86 -3.74
CA SER A 21 -10.74 2.14 -2.84
C SER A 21 -10.29 2.80 -1.54
N THR A 22 -9.08 2.47 -1.11
CA THR A 22 -8.49 2.97 0.14
C THR A 22 -7.02 3.27 -0.05
N LEU A 23 -6.50 4.25 0.69
CA LEU A 23 -5.11 4.66 0.64
C LEU A 23 -4.63 5.18 2.00
N ILE A 24 -3.42 4.81 2.37
CA ILE A 24 -2.65 5.43 3.45
C ILE A 24 -1.33 5.89 2.85
N THR A 25 -1.01 7.17 3.01
CA THR A 25 0.30 7.72 2.64
C THR A 25 1.12 8.01 3.89
N LEU A 26 2.43 7.77 3.80
CA LEU A 26 3.41 7.99 4.86
C LEU A 26 4.41 9.06 4.41
N GLY A 27 4.40 10.20 5.07
CA GLY A 27 5.25 11.36 4.77
C GLY A 27 4.64 12.33 3.77
N GLU A 28 5.02 13.60 3.89
CA GLU A 28 4.47 14.72 3.11
C GLU A 28 4.68 14.56 1.60
N ARG A 29 5.80 13.93 1.19
CA ARG A 29 6.12 13.67 -0.22
C ARG A 29 5.01 12.87 -0.92
N PHE A 30 4.36 11.95 -0.22
CA PHE A 30 3.35 11.06 -0.79
C PHE A 30 1.90 11.53 -0.56
N ALA A 31 1.70 12.56 0.26
CA ALA A 31 0.38 13.10 0.56
C ALA A 31 -0.45 13.49 -0.68
N PRO A 32 0.15 14.07 -1.76
CA PRO A 32 -0.59 14.41 -2.97
C PRO A 32 -1.22 13.21 -3.70
N LEU A 33 -0.75 11.99 -3.48
CA LEU A 33 -1.36 10.78 -4.06
C LEU A 33 -2.81 10.57 -3.59
N CYS A 34 -3.16 11.09 -2.41
CA CYS A 34 -4.52 11.03 -1.90
C CYS A 34 -5.52 11.74 -2.84
N ASP A 35 -5.10 12.78 -3.54
CA ASP A 35 -5.95 13.55 -4.45
C ASP A 35 -6.24 12.80 -5.76
N LEU A 36 -5.42 11.79 -6.08
CA LEU A 36 -5.58 10.95 -7.27
C LEU A 36 -6.54 9.78 -7.06
N VAL A 37 -6.89 9.46 -5.81
CA VAL A 37 -7.84 8.40 -5.51
C VAL A 37 -9.25 8.87 -5.87
N THR A 38 -9.87 8.18 -6.84
CA THR A 38 -11.22 8.51 -7.30
C THR A 38 -12.25 8.25 -6.22
N ASP A 39 -12.95 9.30 -5.80
CA ASP A 39 -13.94 9.24 -4.73
C ASP A 39 -15.23 8.56 -5.19
N SER A 40 -15.40 7.29 -4.82
CA SER A 40 -16.69 6.60 -4.98
C SER A 40 -17.66 6.90 -3.83
N HIS A 41 -17.15 7.41 -2.71
CA HIS A 41 -17.92 7.71 -1.49
C HIS A 41 -17.44 9.02 -0.84
N PRO A 42 -17.71 10.21 -1.46
CA PRO A 42 -17.13 11.49 -1.01
C PRO A 42 -17.41 11.81 0.46
N GLY A 43 -18.63 11.53 0.95
CA GLY A 43 -19.02 11.74 2.34
C GLY A 43 -18.32 10.85 3.38
N ARG A 44 -17.56 9.84 2.93
CA ARG A 44 -16.84 8.87 3.77
C ARG A 44 -15.35 8.81 3.45
N ARG A 45 -14.82 9.82 2.75
CA ARG A 45 -13.42 9.86 2.32
C ARG A 45 -12.43 9.70 3.47
N SER A 46 -12.65 10.37 4.61
CA SER A 46 -11.77 10.28 5.77
C SER A 46 -11.67 8.89 6.38
N ASP A 47 -12.69 8.05 6.18
CA ASP A 47 -12.66 6.66 6.64
C ASP A 47 -11.78 5.78 5.74
N LEU A 48 -11.65 6.16 4.47
CA LEU A 48 -11.04 5.34 3.42
C LEU A 48 -9.62 5.81 3.05
N VAL A 49 -9.36 7.12 3.12
CA VAL A 49 -8.08 7.72 2.74
C VAL A 49 -7.48 8.45 3.93
N ALA A 50 -6.18 8.25 4.18
CA ALA A 50 -5.45 8.89 5.27
C ALA A 50 -4.05 9.31 4.84
N THR A 51 -3.62 10.48 5.31
CA THR A 51 -2.24 10.94 5.24
C THR A 51 -1.64 10.86 6.64
N GLN A 52 -0.50 10.23 6.77
CA GLN A 52 0.24 10.08 8.03
C GLN A 52 1.65 10.65 7.87
N SER A 53 2.24 11.03 8.97
CA SER A 53 3.68 11.33 9.02
C SER A 53 4.50 10.09 8.65
N LYS A 54 5.73 10.27 8.18
CA LYS A 54 6.66 9.15 8.04
C LYS A 54 6.75 8.38 9.37
N LYS A 55 6.92 7.07 9.29
CA LYS A 55 7.16 6.25 10.47
C LYS A 55 8.66 6.20 10.75
N THR A 56 9.08 6.68 11.90
CA THR A 56 10.47 6.54 12.38
C THR A 56 10.53 5.41 13.41
N ILE A 57 11.46 4.48 13.22
CA ILE A 57 11.72 3.34 14.11
C ILE A 57 13.18 3.45 14.58
N SER A 58 13.42 3.42 15.89
CA SER A 58 14.77 3.33 16.43
C SER A 58 15.26 1.89 16.41
N ILE A 59 16.44 1.66 15.89
CA ILE A 59 17.11 0.36 15.86
C ILE A 59 18.55 0.50 16.34
N THR A 60 19.05 -0.52 17.03
CA THR A 60 20.45 -0.63 17.43
C THR A 60 21.13 -1.71 16.63
N MET A 61 22.24 -1.39 15.97
CA MET A 61 23.00 -2.38 15.20
C MET A 61 24.47 -1.98 15.07
N LYS A 62 25.32 -2.95 14.75
CA LYS A 62 26.74 -2.72 14.49
C LYS A 62 26.95 -2.12 13.10
N ALA A 63 27.69 -1.03 13.06
CA ALA A 63 28.19 -0.45 11.82
C ALA A 63 29.42 -1.22 11.29
N ASN A 64 29.94 -0.81 10.13
CA ASN A 64 31.13 -1.41 9.52
C ASN A 64 32.40 -1.23 10.36
N ASP A 65 32.41 -0.28 11.29
CA ASP A 65 33.48 -0.08 12.28
C ASP A 65 33.45 -1.11 13.44
N GLY A 66 32.43 -1.97 13.48
CA GLY A 66 32.21 -2.97 14.53
C GLY A 66 31.60 -2.44 15.82
N ILE A 67 31.25 -1.15 15.88
CA ILE A 67 30.64 -0.51 17.04
C ILE A 67 29.12 -0.50 16.89
N GLU A 68 28.41 -0.69 18.00
CA GLU A 68 26.95 -0.55 18.04
C GLU A 68 26.56 0.92 18.11
N HIS A 69 25.64 1.30 17.23
CA HIS A 69 25.04 2.62 17.19
C HIS A 69 23.52 2.51 17.10
N GLU A 70 22.85 3.56 17.57
CA GLU A 70 21.43 3.73 17.40
C GLU A 70 21.15 4.48 16.08
N TYR A 71 20.26 3.94 15.28
CA TYR A 71 19.86 4.52 14.00
C TYR A 71 18.35 4.78 13.96
N SER A 72 17.97 5.88 13.32
CA SER A 72 16.57 6.17 12.99
C SER A 72 16.26 5.63 11.61
N LEU A 73 15.40 4.63 11.56
CA LEU A 73 14.90 4.04 10.33
C LEU A 73 13.56 4.69 9.97
N ASP A 74 13.56 5.45 8.88
CA ASP A 74 12.35 6.08 8.37
C ASP A 74 11.68 5.21 7.31
N VAL A 75 10.37 5.01 7.46
CA VAL A 75 9.51 4.37 6.46
C VAL A 75 8.59 5.42 5.87
N LEU A 76 8.69 5.63 4.56
CA LEU A 76 7.86 6.53 3.77
C LEU A 76 7.16 5.74 2.67
N GLY A 77 6.21 6.34 1.99
CA GLY A 77 5.55 5.73 0.84
C GLY A 77 4.04 5.69 0.97
N TRP A 78 3.45 4.64 0.42
CA TRP A 78 2.01 4.46 0.44
C TRP A 78 1.61 2.98 0.40
N ILE A 79 0.42 2.70 0.90
CA ILE A 79 -0.26 1.41 0.79
C ILE A 79 -1.74 1.66 0.52
N GLY A 80 -2.33 0.86 -0.36
CA GLY A 80 -3.74 0.98 -0.71
C GLY A 80 -4.39 -0.37 -0.98
N THR A 81 -5.69 -0.34 -1.22
CA THR A 81 -6.43 -1.50 -1.71
C THR A 81 -7.26 -1.15 -2.93
N TYR A 82 -7.30 -2.04 -3.87
CA TYR A 82 -8.10 -1.91 -5.08
C TYR A 82 -9.60 -2.02 -4.83
N LYS A 83 -10.40 -1.34 -5.64
CA LYS A 83 -11.88 -1.47 -5.65
C LYS A 83 -12.31 -2.89 -5.98
N SER A 84 -11.65 -3.51 -6.96
CA SER A 84 -11.98 -4.84 -7.45
C SER A 84 -10.74 -5.53 -8.00
N THR A 85 -10.72 -6.86 -7.97
CA THR A 85 -9.74 -7.69 -8.66
C THR A 85 -10.24 -8.16 -10.03
N ARG A 86 -11.49 -7.81 -10.40
CA ARG A 86 -12.10 -8.22 -11.69
C ARG A 86 -11.53 -7.38 -12.83
N GLY A 87 -11.18 -8.04 -13.93
CA GLY A 87 -10.69 -7.39 -15.15
C GLY A 87 -9.16 -7.20 -15.21
N ARG A 88 -8.44 -7.37 -14.12
CA ARG A 88 -6.97 -7.22 -14.08
C ARG A 88 -6.22 -8.33 -14.82
N LYS A 89 -6.81 -9.54 -14.89
CA LYS A 89 -6.22 -10.67 -15.62
C LYS A 89 -6.25 -10.51 -17.14
N ALA A 90 -6.90 -9.48 -17.68
CA ALA A 90 -7.01 -9.26 -19.11
C ALA A 90 -5.79 -8.51 -19.70
N GLU A 91 -5.06 -7.75 -18.91
CA GLU A 91 -3.79 -7.15 -19.32
C GLU A 91 -2.66 -8.05 -18.81
N MET A 92 -2.00 -8.73 -19.73
CA MET A 92 -0.85 -9.58 -19.45
C MET A 92 0.32 -8.72 -18.96
N THR A 93 0.31 -8.41 -17.68
CA THR A 93 1.49 -7.90 -16.99
C THR A 93 2.14 -9.04 -16.23
N ASP A 94 3.45 -9.18 -16.33
CA ASP A 94 4.23 -10.17 -15.57
C ASP A 94 4.25 -9.90 -14.05
N PHE A 95 3.50 -8.87 -13.60
CA PHE A 95 3.43 -8.46 -12.21
C PHE A 95 2.21 -9.09 -11.51
N PRO A 96 2.36 -9.55 -10.25
CA PRO A 96 1.22 -10.01 -9.47
C PRO A 96 0.22 -8.87 -9.23
N ASP A 97 -1.05 -9.24 -9.13
CA ASP A 97 -2.15 -8.29 -8.89
C ASP A 97 -2.03 -7.56 -7.55
N ASN A 98 -1.31 -8.15 -6.60
CA ASN A 98 -1.11 -7.62 -5.26
C ASN A 98 0.37 -7.71 -4.86
N PHE A 99 0.93 -6.63 -4.38
CA PHE A 99 2.33 -6.56 -3.94
C PHE A 99 2.57 -5.36 -3.01
N ILE A 100 3.63 -5.44 -2.24
CA ILE A 100 4.23 -4.30 -1.53
C ILE A 100 5.71 -4.29 -1.87
N SER A 101 6.16 -3.29 -2.62
CA SER A 101 7.56 -3.13 -3.01
C SER A 101 8.33 -2.31 -1.99
N LEU A 102 9.61 -2.65 -1.80
CA LEU A 102 10.57 -1.87 -1.01
C LEU A 102 11.57 -1.16 -1.91
N PHE A 103 11.73 0.11 -1.66
CA PHE A 103 12.68 1.00 -2.31
C PHE A 103 13.69 1.53 -1.30
N ALA A 104 14.93 1.70 -1.72
CA ALA A 104 15.95 2.41 -1.00
C ALA A 104 16.71 3.32 -1.97
N ASN A 105 16.93 4.58 -1.61
CA ASN A 105 17.57 5.58 -2.46
C ASN A 105 16.95 5.63 -3.89
N GLU A 106 15.63 5.60 -3.98
CA GLU A 106 14.84 5.63 -5.22
C GLU A 106 15.03 4.40 -6.14
N LYS A 107 15.67 3.34 -5.64
CA LYS A 107 15.84 2.07 -6.36
C LYS A 107 14.98 0.98 -5.73
N MET A 108 14.35 0.19 -6.54
CA MET A 108 13.63 -0.99 -6.06
C MET A 108 14.62 -2.05 -5.61
N GLY A 109 14.59 -2.38 -4.32
CA GLY A 109 15.45 -3.42 -3.73
C GLY A 109 14.75 -4.75 -3.57
N GLU A 110 13.44 -4.74 -3.24
CA GLU A 110 12.63 -5.95 -3.15
C GLU A 110 11.26 -5.68 -3.78
N PHE A 111 10.87 -6.53 -4.72
CA PHE A 111 9.66 -6.32 -5.50
C PHE A 111 8.39 -6.55 -4.67
N ASN A 112 8.36 -7.59 -3.84
CA ASN A 112 7.13 -7.94 -3.12
C ASN A 112 7.40 -8.58 -1.77
N ILE A 113 7.18 -7.82 -0.69
CA ILE A 113 7.25 -8.31 0.68
C ILE A 113 5.91 -8.83 1.21
N LEU A 114 4.83 -8.71 0.45
CA LEU A 114 3.50 -9.15 0.91
C LEU A 114 3.47 -10.62 1.36
N PRO A 115 4.13 -11.58 0.69
CA PRO A 115 4.20 -12.96 1.19
C PRO A 115 4.88 -13.10 2.57
N VAL A 116 5.78 -12.17 2.91
CA VAL A 116 6.51 -12.18 4.19
C VAL A 116 5.71 -11.51 5.30
N VAL A 117 5.02 -10.40 4.99
CA VAL A 117 4.26 -9.62 5.97
C VAL A 117 2.80 -10.05 6.08
N GLY A 118 2.26 -10.73 5.08
CA GLY A 118 0.87 -11.17 5.00
C GLY A 118 0.53 -12.21 6.08
N GLN A 119 -0.75 -12.31 6.38
CA GLN A 119 -1.34 -13.23 7.33
C GLN A 119 -2.37 -14.16 6.67
N ASN A 120 -2.35 -14.26 5.33
CA ASN A 120 -3.28 -15.05 4.52
C ASN A 120 -4.76 -14.64 4.70
N LYS A 121 -5.02 -13.35 4.93
CA LYS A 121 -6.38 -12.82 5.02
C LYS A 121 -6.97 -12.62 3.63
N LEU A 122 -8.26 -12.89 3.49
CA LEU A 122 -9.00 -12.79 2.21
C LEU A 122 -8.82 -11.43 1.52
N ASN A 123 -8.75 -10.35 2.28
CA ASN A 123 -8.62 -9.00 1.74
C ASN A 123 -7.20 -8.62 1.28
N GLU A 124 -6.19 -9.45 1.57
CA GLU A 124 -4.80 -9.19 1.14
C GLU A 124 -4.64 -9.23 -0.38
N VAL A 125 -5.52 -9.93 -1.10
CA VAL A 125 -5.53 -9.96 -2.58
C VAL A 125 -5.78 -8.59 -3.22
N TYR A 126 -6.26 -7.61 -2.45
CA TYR A 126 -6.50 -6.24 -2.91
C TYR A 126 -5.34 -5.29 -2.61
N VAL A 127 -4.36 -5.72 -1.82
CA VAL A 127 -3.31 -4.85 -1.29
C VAL A 127 -2.26 -4.56 -2.35
N VAL A 128 -1.91 -3.28 -2.47
CA VAL A 128 -0.80 -2.80 -3.28
C VAL A 128 -0.08 -1.67 -2.53
N GLY A 129 1.24 -1.57 -2.68
CA GLY A 129 1.97 -0.51 -2.00
C GLY A 129 3.41 -0.39 -2.45
N GLN A 130 3.99 0.78 -2.12
CA GLN A 130 5.40 1.09 -2.31
C GLN A 130 5.92 1.79 -1.06
N LEU A 131 6.93 1.21 -0.45
CA LEU A 131 7.55 1.75 0.76
C LEU A 131 9.03 2.07 0.48
N HIS A 132 9.50 3.17 1.03
CA HIS A 132 10.84 3.68 0.88
C HIS A 132 11.54 3.65 2.23
N VAL A 133 12.71 3.02 2.28
CA VAL A 133 13.52 2.84 3.48
C VAL A 133 14.99 3.02 3.12
N ASP A 134 15.46 4.26 3.09
CA ASP A 134 16.80 4.59 2.59
C ASP A 134 17.93 4.02 3.47
N LEU A 135 17.66 3.76 4.76
CA LEU A 135 18.63 3.16 5.67
C LEU A 135 19.06 1.74 5.22
N PHE A 136 18.30 1.08 4.34
CA PHE A 136 18.66 -0.24 3.79
C PHE A 136 19.93 -0.21 2.95
N GLU A 137 20.22 0.92 2.30
CA GLU A 137 21.41 1.12 1.48
C GLU A 137 22.35 2.19 2.08
N TRP A 138 22.40 2.30 3.40
CA TRP A 138 23.32 3.21 4.08
C TRP A 138 24.75 2.65 4.07
N THR A 139 25.71 3.40 3.52
CA THR A 139 27.07 2.91 3.25
C THR A 139 27.90 2.61 4.48
N GLU A 140 27.57 3.19 5.63
CA GLU A 140 28.24 2.94 6.91
C GLU A 140 27.80 1.63 7.57
N LEU A 141 26.71 1.04 7.07
CA LEU A 141 26.14 -0.20 7.57
C LEU A 141 26.51 -1.40 6.69
N PRO A 142 26.54 -2.62 7.24
CA PRO A 142 26.73 -3.82 6.45
C PRO A 142 25.74 -3.95 5.30
N ASP A 143 26.19 -4.42 4.14
CA ASP A 143 25.34 -4.67 2.99
C ASP A 143 24.30 -5.74 3.34
N MET A 144 23.03 -5.38 3.26
CA MET A 144 21.91 -6.29 3.51
C MET A 144 21.26 -6.85 2.25
N ALA A 145 21.72 -6.45 1.06
CA ALA A 145 21.19 -7.00 -0.17
C ALA A 145 21.58 -8.48 -0.34
N LEU A 146 20.68 -9.27 -0.91
CA LEU A 146 20.98 -10.64 -1.31
C LEU A 146 21.98 -10.65 -2.47
N SER A 147 22.73 -11.75 -2.61
CA SER A 147 23.77 -11.91 -3.63
C SER A 147 23.22 -11.75 -5.06
N ASN A 148 21.96 -12.14 -5.28
CA ASN A 148 21.27 -12.00 -6.57
C ASN A 148 20.62 -10.61 -6.77
N ARG A 149 20.74 -9.71 -5.79
CA ARG A 149 20.13 -8.38 -5.80
C ARG A 149 18.60 -8.35 -5.97
N GLN A 150 17.90 -9.43 -5.60
CA GLN A 150 16.44 -9.54 -5.73
C GLN A 150 15.69 -9.40 -4.39
N GLY A 151 16.35 -8.89 -3.38
CA GLY A 151 15.77 -8.67 -2.06
C GLY A 151 16.82 -8.43 -0.99
N TYR A 152 16.38 -8.44 0.25
CA TYR A 152 17.19 -8.16 1.42
C TYR A 152 17.28 -9.37 2.35
N LYS A 153 18.33 -9.40 3.17
CA LYS A 153 18.52 -10.41 4.21
C LYS A 153 17.42 -10.27 5.26
N SER A 154 16.65 -11.33 5.45
CA SER A 154 15.48 -11.33 6.34
C SER A 154 15.81 -11.29 7.83
N ASP A 155 17.05 -11.61 8.19
CA ASP A 155 17.62 -11.59 9.55
C ASP A 155 18.33 -10.26 9.90
N ASP A 156 18.38 -9.31 8.97
CA ASP A 156 18.92 -7.98 9.25
C ASP A 156 17.95 -7.17 10.12
N PRO A 157 18.41 -6.52 11.22
CA PRO A 157 17.55 -5.76 12.13
C PRO A 157 16.71 -4.68 11.45
N ARG A 158 17.21 -4.08 10.35
CA ARG A 158 16.48 -3.08 9.56
C ARG A 158 15.26 -3.73 8.89
N TYR A 159 15.47 -4.92 8.28
CA TYR A 159 14.39 -5.65 7.62
C TYR A 159 13.34 -6.12 8.62
N GLU A 160 13.77 -6.68 9.75
CA GLU A 160 12.87 -7.12 10.81
C GLU A 160 11.99 -5.98 11.33
N ALA A 161 12.57 -4.81 11.57
CA ALA A 161 11.84 -3.64 12.04
C ALA A 161 10.75 -3.19 11.04
N VAL A 162 11.07 -3.16 9.74
CA VAL A 162 10.10 -2.82 8.68
C VAL A 162 9.03 -3.90 8.55
N ARG A 163 9.44 -5.17 8.50
CA ARG A 163 8.50 -6.31 8.45
C ARG A 163 7.48 -6.25 9.56
N ASP A 164 7.93 -6.06 10.78
CA ASP A 164 7.07 -6.06 11.97
C ASP A 164 6.14 -4.85 11.98
N TYR A 165 6.61 -3.67 11.60
CA TYR A 165 5.78 -2.49 11.42
C TYR A 165 4.71 -2.69 10.34
N VAL A 166 5.10 -3.17 9.18
CA VAL A 166 4.15 -3.39 8.07
C VAL A 166 3.11 -4.44 8.46
N ARG A 167 3.54 -5.58 9.00
CA ARG A 167 2.65 -6.68 9.38
C ARG A 167 1.64 -6.28 10.47
N ASN A 168 2.13 -5.65 11.54
CA ASN A 168 1.33 -5.48 12.75
C ASN A 168 0.50 -4.18 12.74
N TYR A 169 0.92 -3.17 11.96
CA TYR A 169 0.29 -1.86 11.96
C TYR A 169 -0.23 -1.45 10.59
N LEU A 170 0.63 -1.32 9.60
CA LEU A 170 0.27 -0.72 8.33
C LEU A 170 -0.69 -1.61 7.53
N LEU A 171 -0.37 -2.90 7.41
CA LEU A 171 -1.23 -3.88 6.73
C LEU A 171 -2.56 -4.05 7.47
N ALA A 172 -2.54 -4.12 8.79
CA ALA A 172 -3.75 -4.23 9.60
C ALA A 172 -4.67 -3.01 9.41
N GLU A 173 -4.11 -1.81 9.35
CA GLU A 173 -4.87 -0.58 9.17
C GLU A 173 -5.49 -0.48 7.78
N ILE A 174 -4.74 -0.79 6.73
CA ILE A 174 -5.29 -0.73 5.35
C ILE A 174 -6.37 -1.79 5.13
N LEU A 175 -6.23 -2.97 5.71
CA LEU A 175 -7.25 -4.02 5.63
C LEU A 175 -8.54 -3.62 6.35
N ARG A 176 -8.46 -2.95 7.50
CA ARG A 176 -9.61 -2.38 8.20
C ARG A 176 -10.32 -1.33 7.33
N LYS A 177 -9.58 -0.45 6.67
CA LYS A 177 -10.16 0.51 5.71
C LYS A 177 -10.85 -0.20 4.56
N ARG A 178 -10.29 -1.31 4.06
CA ARG A 178 -10.91 -2.13 3.02
C ARG A 178 -12.24 -2.75 3.47
N GLU A 179 -12.32 -3.23 4.71
CA GLU A 179 -13.57 -3.72 5.32
C GLU A 179 -14.61 -2.60 5.38
N THR A 180 -14.23 -1.42 5.86
CA THR A 180 -15.11 -0.24 5.86
C THR A 180 -15.64 0.09 4.46
N PHE A 181 -14.80 0.05 3.44
CA PHE A 181 -15.23 0.24 2.04
C PHE A 181 -16.25 -0.81 1.62
N ALA A 182 -16.01 -2.08 1.94
CA ALA A 182 -16.92 -3.18 1.59
C ALA A 182 -18.30 -3.00 2.26
N ASP A 183 -18.31 -2.59 3.52
CA ASP A 183 -19.55 -2.34 4.28
C ASP A 183 -20.36 -1.19 3.68
N ILE A 184 -19.71 -0.09 3.31
CA ILE A 184 -20.34 1.05 2.64
C ILE A 184 -20.96 0.59 1.31
N ALA A 185 -20.19 -0.10 0.48
CA ALA A 185 -20.65 -0.57 -0.83
C ALA A 185 -21.82 -1.57 -0.71
N ASN A 186 -21.79 -2.44 0.28
CA ASN A 186 -22.90 -3.39 0.54
C ASN A 186 -24.16 -2.69 1.03
N ALA A 187 -24.03 -1.70 1.92
CA ALA A 187 -25.16 -0.90 2.40
C ALA A 187 -25.83 -0.12 1.26
N GLU A 188 -25.07 0.45 0.35
CA GLU A 188 -25.59 1.14 -0.83
C GLU A 188 -26.32 0.19 -1.79
N LYS A 189 -25.75 -0.97 -2.08
CA LYS A 189 -26.41 -2.00 -2.91
C LYS A 189 -27.75 -2.44 -2.30
N LYS A 190 -27.80 -2.59 -0.97
CA LYS A 190 -29.04 -2.94 -0.27
C LYS A 190 -30.09 -1.85 -0.41
N ARG A 191 -29.74 -0.59 -0.20
CA ARG A 191 -30.64 0.56 -0.38
C ARG A 191 -31.19 0.67 -1.81
N GLN A 192 -30.33 0.45 -2.81
CA GLN A 192 -30.73 0.46 -4.22
C GLN A 192 -31.73 -0.65 -4.55
N LYS A 193 -31.52 -1.87 -4.03
CA LYS A 193 -32.45 -2.98 -4.19
C LYS A 193 -33.80 -2.70 -3.55
N GLU A 194 -33.81 -2.20 -2.32
CA GLU A 194 -35.05 -1.84 -1.61
C GLU A 194 -35.82 -0.72 -2.32
N ALA A 195 -35.11 0.28 -2.85
CA ALA A 195 -35.74 1.34 -3.64
C ALA A 195 -36.35 0.84 -4.95
N ALA A 196 -35.65 -0.06 -5.66
CA ALA A 196 -36.17 -0.69 -6.87
C ALA A 196 -37.43 -1.52 -6.57
N GLN A 197 -37.43 -2.33 -5.52
CA GLN A 197 -38.58 -3.13 -5.12
C GLN A 197 -39.82 -2.26 -4.79
N ARG A 198 -39.62 -1.18 -4.01
CA ARG A 198 -40.71 -0.22 -3.68
C ARG A 198 -41.31 0.43 -4.95
N ASN A 199 -40.42 0.76 -5.92
CA ASN A 199 -40.87 1.36 -7.18
C ASN A 199 -41.69 0.37 -8.04
N ASP A 200 -41.28 -0.90 -8.08
CA ASP A 200 -42.00 -1.94 -8.80
C ASP A 200 -43.34 -2.28 -8.14
N GLU A 201 -43.40 -2.35 -6.81
CA GLU A 201 -44.65 -2.50 -6.06
C GLU A 201 -45.62 -1.31 -6.25
N ALA A 202 -45.08 -0.10 -6.34
CA ALA A 202 -45.90 1.09 -6.60
C ALA A 202 -46.50 1.07 -8.01
N LYS A 203 -45.74 0.62 -9.01
CA LYS A 203 -46.23 0.46 -10.39
C LYS A 203 -47.35 -0.60 -10.51
N LEU A 204 -47.20 -1.71 -9.77
CA LEU A 204 -48.21 -2.77 -9.75
C LEU A 204 -49.53 -2.35 -9.08
N LYS A 205 -49.50 -1.37 -8.16
CA LYS A 205 -50.69 -0.84 -7.49
C LYS A 205 -51.49 0.20 -8.33
N VAL A 206 -50.86 0.73 -9.38
CA VAL A 206 -51.46 1.76 -10.25
C VAL A 206 -52.00 1.17 -11.58
N ALA A 207 -51.65 -0.06 -11.88
CA ALA A 207 -52.17 -0.83 -13.02
C ALA A 207 -53.39 -1.64 -12.60
#